data_e012891e9a3def1f22edbc261283db05
#
_entry.id   e012891e9a3def1f22edbc261283db05
#
_cell.length_a   1.000
_cell.length_b   1.000
_cell.length_c   1.000
_cell.angle_alpha   90.00
_cell.angle_beta   90.00
_cell.angle_gamma   90.00
#
_symmetry.space_group_name_H-M   'P 1'
#
loop_
_entity.id
_entity.type
_entity.pdbx_description
1 polymer ?
#
loop_
_entity_poly.entity_id
_entity_poly.type
_entity_poly.pdbx_seq_one_letter_code
_entity_poly.pdbx_strand_id
1 'polypeptide(L)'
;ERDQGVTVDSTRIPFRLGSREFVIVDAPGHRQFLRNMITGAADAEAAVLVVDAKEGAQEQTRRHAMLLRLIGIRHVIVLLNKSDLLDFDEAKIVKVESDVRQLLGRLEIEVEAVVPASARDGDNIASRSERALWYKGPTLVEALANVPPPASRAALPFRMPVQDVYRFDGVRYVAGRIERGTVRAGDRLTIGAQGQVATVAEVCRWHAPELPVAGAGESIALRLEPDLVPDRGDLLFPADDKAAAPERSARIRTRLFWLRGEPLRVGESFTLRLATAEHDVTVASIDAVVDLEDLTLREGDSVPPDGFAEITLAASHAVLFDPFAPGFGDGRGVLVDRYQRIVGGAPLIGPAELADGEHAIHPTASRVSAARQVQTRGHKSGVFWLTGLPGSGKSTVARAAELALSEQAINATVLDGDTLRAGLCSDLGFSPEDRRENIRRAAHVAKILAESGQVVIVALVSPLEADRAQARQIVGENFHEVFVDTPLETCEKRDPKGLYAAARSGKIPEFTGVSAPYEAPVSPELRLAADRPEHDAVNTLTAFILRIVQP
;
A
#
# COMPACT_ATOMS: atom_id res chain seq x y z
N GLU A 1 -12.17 -30.32 -4.94
CA GLU A 1 -11.06 -30.76 -5.82
C GLU A 1 -11.39 -32.09 -6.53
N ARG A 2 -11.73 -33.15 -5.79
CA ARG A 2 -12.00 -34.47 -6.39
C ARG A 2 -13.18 -34.49 -7.35
N ASP A 3 -14.23 -33.74 -7.08
CA ASP A 3 -15.44 -33.67 -7.90
C ASP A 3 -15.31 -32.77 -9.13
N GLN A 4 -14.38 -31.81 -9.10
CA GLN A 4 -14.14 -30.85 -10.19
C GLN A 4 -12.87 -31.15 -11.00
N GLY A 5 -11.97 -32.01 -10.48
CA GLY A 5 -10.70 -32.35 -11.11
C GLY A 5 -9.73 -31.16 -11.25
N VAL A 6 -9.87 -30.15 -10.39
CA VAL A 6 -9.06 -28.92 -10.41
C VAL A 6 -8.48 -28.67 -9.03
N THR A 7 -7.19 -28.34 -8.94
CA THR A 7 -6.53 -27.90 -7.70
C THR A 7 -7.09 -26.53 -7.30
N VAL A 8 -7.63 -26.42 -6.09
CA VAL A 8 -8.25 -25.20 -5.57
C VAL A 8 -7.32 -24.44 -4.66
N ASP A 9 -6.56 -25.15 -3.81
CA ASP A 9 -5.65 -24.59 -2.82
C ASP A 9 -4.24 -25.16 -2.96
N SER A 10 -3.24 -24.42 -2.48
CA SER A 10 -1.84 -24.86 -2.57
C SER A 10 -1.54 -25.94 -1.54
N THR A 11 -0.95 -27.05 -1.99
CA THR A 11 -0.52 -28.16 -1.13
C THR A 11 1.00 -28.23 -1.10
N ARG A 12 1.58 -28.45 0.09
CA ARG A 12 3.03 -28.61 0.28
C ARG A 12 3.37 -30.07 0.52
N ILE A 13 4.19 -30.63 -0.36
CA ILE A 13 4.59 -32.04 -0.33
C ILE A 13 6.10 -32.13 -0.14
N PRO A 14 6.59 -32.45 1.07
CA PRO A 14 8.00 -32.65 1.30
C PRO A 14 8.47 -33.98 0.73
N PHE A 15 9.65 -34.00 0.10
CA PHE A 15 10.30 -35.21 -0.36
C PHE A 15 11.81 -35.05 -0.35
N ARG A 16 12.55 -36.16 -0.50
CA ARG A 16 14.02 -36.18 -0.45
C ARG A 16 14.60 -36.78 -1.72
N LEU A 17 15.58 -36.09 -2.32
CA LEU A 17 16.39 -36.61 -3.43
C LEU A 17 17.86 -36.62 -2.99
N GLY A 18 18.41 -37.83 -2.78
CA GLY A 18 19.77 -37.97 -2.25
C GLY A 18 19.92 -37.29 -0.89
N SER A 19 20.83 -36.34 -0.77
CA SER A 19 21.06 -35.54 0.43
C SER A 19 20.22 -34.26 0.52
N ARG A 20 19.50 -33.86 -0.53
CA ARG A 20 18.69 -32.65 -0.58
C ARG A 20 17.24 -32.91 -0.20
N GLU A 21 16.69 -32.00 0.57
CA GLU A 21 15.27 -31.95 0.87
C GLU A 21 14.59 -30.94 -0.04
N PHE A 22 13.44 -31.30 -0.55
CA PHE A 22 12.60 -30.51 -1.43
C PHE A 22 11.19 -30.43 -0.87
N VAL A 23 10.51 -29.34 -1.17
CA VAL A 23 9.08 -29.18 -0.93
C VAL A 23 8.44 -28.80 -2.26
N ILE A 24 7.62 -29.69 -2.82
CA ILE A 24 6.76 -29.33 -3.95
C ILE A 24 5.60 -28.52 -3.39
N VAL A 25 5.39 -27.35 -3.96
CA VAL A 25 4.20 -26.53 -3.77
C VAL A 25 3.31 -26.77 -4.99
N ASP A 26 2.30 -27.64 -4.85
CA ASP A 26 1.29 -27.81 -5.89
C ASP A 26 0.36 -26.61 -5.85
N ALA A 27 0.45 -25.77 -6.90
CA ALA A 27 -0.27 -24.52 -6.99
C ALA A 27 -1.37 -24.61 -8.06
N PRO A 28 -2.59 -24.12 -7.79
CA PRO A 28 -3.69 -24.19 -8.74
C PRO A 28 -3.37 -23.43 -10.02
N GLY A 29 -3.54 -24.10 -11.17
CA GLY A 29 -3.28 -23.51 -12.49
C GLY A 29 -4.47 -22.77 -13.08
N HIS A 30 -5.67 -22.87 -12.49
CA HIS A 30 -6.89 -22.30 -13.07
C HIS A 30 -7.03 -20.80 -12.77
N ARG A 31 -7.50 -20.01 -13.75
CA ARG A 31 -7.64 -18.53 -13.66
C ARG A 31 -8.31 -18.06 -12.35
N GLN A 32 -9.33 -18.76 -11.90
CA GLN A 32 -10.08 -18.40 -10.68
C GLN A 32 -9.26 -18.48 -9.38
N PHE A 33 -8.14 -19.23 -9.39
CA PHE A 33 -7.32 -19.50 -8.20
C PHE A 33 -5.91 -18.89 -8.27
N LEU A 34 -5.68 -17.93 -9.19
CA LEU A 34 -4.37 -17.29 -9.38
C LEU A 34 -3.83 -16.65 -8.09
N ARG A 35 -4.71 -16.15 -7.23
CA ARG A 35 -4.32 -15.63 -5.91
C ARG A 35 -3.64 -16.69 -5.05
N ASN A 36 -4.21 -17.89 -4.99
CA ASN A 36 -3.67 -19.02 -4.22
C ASN A 36 -2.34 -19.49 -4.83
N MET A 37 -2.23 -19.46 -6.16
CA MET A 37 -0.99 -19.75 -6.86
C MET A 37 0.14 -18.77 -6.48
N ILE A 38 -0.11 -17.47 -6.48
CA ILE A 38 0.89 -16.45 -6.10
C ILE A 38 1.34 -16.64 -4.67
N THR A 39 0.40 -16.84 -3.75
CA THR A 39 0.71 -17.04 -2.32
C THR A 39 1.52 -18.33 -2.10
N GLY A 40 1.17 -19.42 -2.80
CA GLY A 40 1.89 -20.69 -2.70
C GLY A 40 3.29 -20.62 -3.32
N ALA A 41 3.44 -19.94 -4.46
CA ALA A 41 4.69 -19.88 -5.22
C ALA A 41 5.66 -18.77 -4.73
N ALA A 42 5.24 -17.88 -3.85
CA ALA A 42 6.06 -16.73 -3.43
C ALA A 42 7.41 -17.13 -2.81
N ASP A 43 7.49 -18.28 -2.14
CA ASP A 43 8.71 -18.79 -1.52
C ASP A 43 9.45 -19.83 -2.38
N ALA A 44 8.95 -20.14 -3.58
CA ALA A 44 9.56 -21.13 -4.43
C ALA A 44 10.86 -20.64 -5.08
N GLU A 45 11.87 -21.49 -5.14
CA GLU A 45 13.20 -21.21 -5.70
C GLU A 45 13.27 -21.59 -7.19
N ALA A 46 12.45 -22.56 -7.59
CA ALA A 46 12.33 -23.02 -8.98
C ALA A 46 10.86 -23.38 -9.28
N ALA A 47 10.52 -23.43 -10.54
CA ALA A 47 9.19 -23.85 -10.99
C ALA A 47 9.26 -24.98 -12.01
N VAL A 48 8.27 -25.87 -11.95
CA VAL A 48 7.98 -26.80 -13.03
C VAL A 48 6.76 -26.27 -13.79
N LEU A 49 7.00 -25.74 -14.99
CA LEU A 49 5.95 -25.26 -15.87
C LEU A 49 5.43 -26.42 -16.73
N VAL A 50 4.22 -26.88 -16.43
CA VAL A 50 3.59 -27.99 -17.16
C VAL A 50 2.86 -27.43 -18.38
N VAL A 51 3.25 -27.90 -19.58
CA VAL A 51 2.67 -27.51 -20.88
C VAL A 51 2.13 -28.76 -21.55
N ASP A 52 0.92 -28.71 -22.08
CA ASP A 52 0.37 -29.77 -22.92
C ASP A 52 1.12 -29.80 -24.26
N ALA A 53 1.80 -30.91 -24.55
CA ALA A 53 2.62 -31.03 -25.75
C ALA A 53 1.81 -30.92 -27.07
N LYS A 54 0.53 -31.30 -27.04
CA LYS A 54 -0.37 -31.23 -28.19
C LYS A 54 -0.90 -29.81 -28.43
N GLU A 55 -1.19 -29.07 -27.35
CA GLU A 55 -1.75 -27.72 -27.46
C GLU A 55 -0.67 -26.63 -27.55
N GLY A 56 0.53 -26.89 -27.04
CA GLY A 56 1.64 -25.94 -27.00
C GLY A 56 1.43 -24.78 -26.05
N ALA A 57 2.11 -23.67 -26.30
CA ALA A 57 2.06 -22.48 -25.45
C ALA A 57 0.74 -21.69 -25.65
N GLN A 58 -0.22 -21.90 -24.75
CA GLN A 58 -1.52 -21.22 -24.73
C GLN A 58 -1.47 -19.91 -23.91
N GLU A 59 -2.54 -19.11 -23.93
CA GLU A 59 -2.68 -17.88 -23.14
C GLU A 59 -2.39 -18.14 -21.65
N GLN A 60 -2.85 -19.26 -21.11
CA GLN A 60 -2.61 -19.63 -19.73
C GLN A 60 -1.13 -19.90 -19.45
N THR A 61 -0.40 -20.51 -20.38
CA THR A 61 1.06 -20.70 -20.29
C THR A 61 1.78 -19.35 -20.21
N ARG A 62 1.38 -18.39 -21.07
CA ARG A 62 1.94 -17.02 -21.05
C ARG A 62 1.66 -16.32 -19.72
N ARG A 63 0.45 -16.45 -19.21
CA ARG A 63 0.05 -15.86 -17.92
C ARG A 63 0.85 -16.44 -16.75
N HIS A 64 1.03 -17.76 -16.71
CA HIS A 64 1.88 -18.40 -15.69
C HIS A 64 3.34 -17.95 -15.80
N ALA A 65 3.88 -17.88 -17.00
CA ALA A 65 5.23 -17.39 -17.22
C ALA A 65 5.41 -15.94 -16.74
N MET A 66 4.43 -15.06 -17.02
CA MET A 66 4.42 -13.68 -16.48
C MET A 66 4.39 -13.66 -14.95
N LEU A 67 3.60 -14.53 -14.33
CA LEU A 67 3.56 -14.63 -12.87
C LEU A 67 4.89 -15.12 -12.29
N LEU A 68 5.53 -16.12 -12.90
CA LEU A 68 6.86 -16.59 -12.49
C LEU A 68 7.89 -15.46 -12.54
N ARG A 69 7.87 -14.65 -13.60
CA ARG A 69 8.71 -13.46 -13.72
C ARG A 69 8.41 -12.43 -12.61
N LEU A 70 7.12 -12.19 -12.34
CA LEU A 70 6.68 -11.21 -11.34
C LEU A 70 7.12 -11.60 -9.93
N ILE A 71 7.00 -12.87 -9.56
CA ILE A 71 7.42 -13.38 -8.24
C ILE A 71 8.93 -13.66 -8.17
N GLY A 72 9.65 -13.54 -9.29
CA GLY A 72 11.11 -13.62 -9.35
C GLY A 72 11.68 -15.02 -9.39
N ILE A 73 10.93 -16.00 -9.87
CA ILE A 73 11.45 -17.34 -10.10
C ILE A 73 12.27 -17.34 -11.40
N ARG A 74 13.56 -17.66 -11.28
CA ARG A 74 14.51 -17.67 -12.40
C ARG A 74 14.67 -19.07 -13.02
N HIS A 75 14.68 -20.10 -12.19
CA HIS A 75 14.95 -21.47 -12.61
C HIS A 75 13.64 -22.18 -12.98
N VAL A 76 13.41 -22.42 -14.25
CA VAL A 76 12.19 -23.06 -14.74
C VAL A 76 12.52 -24.34 -15.49
N ILE A 77 11.92 -25.45 -15.06
CA ILE A 77 11.89 -26.71 -15.78
C ILE A 77 10.56 -26.75 -16.54
N VAL A 78 10.60 -26.96 -17.83
CA VAL A 78 9.40 -27.14 -18.64
C VAL A 78 9.12 -28.64 -18.80
N LEU A 79 7.91 -29.05 -18.36
CA LEU A 79 7.44 -30.41 -18.56
C LEU A 79 6.43 -30.41 -19.73
N LEU A 80 6.84 -30.91 -20.88
CA LEU A 80 5.93 -31.10 -22.02
C LEU A 80 5.15 -32.40 -21.80
N ASN A 81 4.06 -32.25 -21.00
CA ASN A 81 3.21 -33.39 -20.62
C ASN A 81 2.31 -33.82 -21.79
N LYS A 82 1.79 -35.04 -21.70
CA LYS A 82 0.98 -35.69 -22.73
C LYS A 82 1.72 -35.86 -24.08
N SER A 83 3.04 -36.01 -24.05
CA SER A 83 3.86 -36.32 -25.24
C SER A 83 3.48 -37.65 -25.87
N ASP A 84 2.86 -38.54 -25.09
CA ASP A 84 2.25 -39.79 -25.58
C ASP A 84 1.16 -39.55 -26.63
N LEU A 85 0.41 -38.45 -26.57
CA LEU A 85 -0.61 -38.08 -27.59
C LEU A 85 0.00 -37.62 -28.91
N LEU A 86 1.30 -37.37 -28.93
CA LEU A 86 2.08 -37.10 -30.14
C LEU A 86 2.96 -38.29 -30.52
N ASP A 87 2.75 -39.47 -29.92
CA ASP A 87 3.57 -40.66 -30.09
C ASP A 87 5.08 -40.44 -29.87
N PHE A 88 5.43 -39.45 -29.01
CA PHE A 88 6.81 -38.99 -28.80
C PHE A 88 7.55 -38.62 -30.08
N ASP A 89 6.83 -38.09 -31.09
CA ASP A 89 7.40 -37.65 -32.36
C ASP A 89 8.37 -36.47 -32.11
N GLU A 90 9.66 -36.71 -32.45
CA GLU A 90 10.75 -35.77 -32.21
C GLU A 90 10.47 -34.40 -32.85
N ALA A 91 10.06 -34.36 -34.12
CA ALA A 91 9.90 -33.12 -34.86
C ALA A 91 8.78 -32.24 -34.27
N LYS A 92 7.69 -32.87 -33.86
CA LYS A 92 6.55 -32.14 -33.23
C LYS A 92 6.93 -31.60 -31.86
N ILE A 93 7.60 -32.41 -31.04
CA ILE A 93 7.99 -32.02 -29.68
C ILE A 93 9.04 -30.92 -29.70
N VAL A 94 10.07 -31.02 -30.55
CA VAL A 94 11.11 -30.01 -30.73
C VAL A 94 10.52 -28.68 -31.20
N LYS A 95 9.46 -28.67 -32.01
CA LYS A 95 8.75 -27.45 -32.39
C LYS A 95 8.10 -26.79 -31.17
N VAL A 96 7.36 -27.55 -30.37
CA VAL A 96 6.70 -27.03 -29.14
C VAL A 96 7.76 -26.54 -28.17
N GLU A 97 8.86 -27.26 -28.00
CA GLU A 97 9.98 -26.82 -27.16
C GLU A 97 10.52 -25.47 -27.62
N SER A 98 10.74 -25.31 -28.93
CA SER A 98 11.24 -24.04 -29.49
C SER A 98 10.29 -22.87 -29.20
N ASP A 99 8.98 -23.07 -29.38
CA ASP A 99 7.96 -22.05 -29.13
C ASP A 99 7.92 -21.65 -27.65
N VAL A 100 8.00 -22.63 -26.75
CA VAL A 100 8.01 -22.38 -25.29
C VAL A 100 9.31 -21.70 -24.85
N ARG A 101 10.47 -22.12 -25.37
CA ARG A 101 11.75 -21.45 -25.09
C ARG A 101 11.77 -20.01 -25.59
N GLN A 102 11.22 -19.75 -26.77
CA GLN A 102 11.09 -18.39 -27.29
C GLN A 102 10.20 -17.52 -26.38
N LEU A 103 9.07 -18.05 -25.93
CA LEU A 103 8.17 -17.37 -24.99
C LEU A 103 8.90 -17.01 -23.69
N LEU A 104 9.55 -17.98 -23.04
CA LEU A 104 10.24 -17.79 -21.77
C LEU A 104 11.47 -16.88 -21.92
N GLY A 105 12.18 -16.96 -23.05
CA GLY A 105 13.30 -16.06 -23.37
C GLY A 105 12.88 -14.58 -23.48
N ARG A 106 11.70 -14.28 -24.04
CA ARG A 106 11.16 -12.90 -24.05
C ARG A 106 10.89 -12.38 -22.64
N LEU A 107 10.64 -13.25 -21.69
CA LEU A 107 10.40 -12.92 -20.29
C LEU A 107 11.66 -12.98 -19.43
N GLU A 108 12.84 -13.20 -20.05
CA GLU A 108 14.12 -13.32 -19.35
C GLU A 108 14.13 -14.44 -18.30
N ILE A 109 13.37 -15.52 -18.55
CA ILE A 109 13.30 -16.71 -17.70
C ILE A 109 14.28 -17.75 -18.25
N GLU A 110 15.17 -18.22 -17.38
CA GLU A 110 16.12 -19.28 -17.69
C GLU A 110 15.44 -20.66 -17.68
N VAL A 111 15.52 -21.38 -18.78
CA VAL A 111 14.96 -22.73 -18.90
C VAL A 111 16.06 -23.75 -18.64
N GLU A 112 16.02 -24.37 -17.45
CA GLU A 112 17.00 -25.39 -17.02
C GLU A 112 16.93 -26.66 -17.86
N ALA A 113 15.72 -27.12 -18.11
CA ALA A 113 15.47 -28.30 -18.93
C ALA A 113 14.06 -28.23 -19.54
N VAL A 114 13.93 -28.87 -20.73
CA VAL A 114 12.62 -29.19 -21.30
C VAL A 114 12.50 -30.69 -21.36
N VAL A 115 11.51 -31.26 -20.67
CA VAL A 115 11.35 -32.70 -20.52
C VAL A 115 10.06 -33.12 -21.21
N PRO A 116 10.15 -33.87 -22.35
CA PRO A 116 9.00 -34.50 -22.97
C PRO A 116 8.56 -35.69 -22.12
N ALA A 117 7.30 -35.70 -21.65
CA ALA A 117 6.86 -36.65 -20.66
C ALA A 117 5.41 -37.11 -20.87
N SER A 118 5.09 -38.28 -20.33
CA SER A 118 3.71 -38.70 -20.01
C SER A 118 3.61 -38.90 -18.51
N ALA A 119 2.99 -37.93 -17.80
CA ALA A 119 2.82 -38.04 -16.34
C ALA A 119 1.92 -39.23 -15.98
N ARG A 120 0.99 -39.60 -16.85
CA ARG A 120 0.11 -40.76 -16.67
C ARG A 120 0.89 -42.08 -16.71
N ASP A 121 1.79 -42.23 -17.67
CA ASP A 121 2.50 -43.47 -17.94
C ASP A 121 3.87 -43.51 -17.22
N GLY A 122 4.35 -42.38 -16.68
CA GLY A 122 5.62 -42.23 -15.96
C GLY A 122 6.82 -41.98 -16.88
N ASP A 123 6.61 -41.81 -18.17
CA ASP A 123 7.67 -41.58 -19.15
C ASP A 123 8.45 -40.28 -18.84
N ASN A 124 9.78 -40.39 -18.72
CA ASN A 124 10.69 -39.28 -18.40
C ASN A 124 10.40 -38.52 -17.09
N ILE A 125 9.60 -39.10 -16.18
CA ILE A 125 9.38 -38.53 -14.85
C ILE A 125 10.52 -38.94 -13.92
N ALA A 126 10.57 -40.20 -13.49
CA ALA A 126 11.64 -40.76 -12.66
C ALA A 126 12.65 -41.61 -13.43
N SER A 127 12.21 -42.25 -14.49
CA SER A 127 13.02 -43.09 -15.38
C SER A 127 12.89 -42.64 -16.82
N ARG A 128 13.91 -42.93 -17.61
CA ARG A 128 13.91 -42.60 -19.04
C ARG A 128 12.87 -43.42 -19.79
N SER A 129 12.18 -42.77 -20.73
CA SER A 129 11.17 -43.40 -21.56
C SER A 129 11.84 -44.27 -22.65
N GLU A 130 11.34 -45.49 -22.83
CA GLU A 130 11.70 -46.33 -23.97
C GLU A 130 11.05 -45.86 -25.30
N ARG A 131 10.01 -45.01 -25.19
CA ARG A 131 9.26 -44.46 -26.35
C ARG A 131 9.94 -43.22 -26.94
N ALA A 132 10.84 -42.55 -26.18
CA ALA A 132 11.54 -41.33 -26.57
C ALA A 132 13.07 -41.54 -26.60
N LEU A 133 13.56 -42.55 -27.31
CA LEU A 133 15.00 -42.90 -27.35
C LEU A 133 15.87 -41.78 -27.95
N TRP A 134 15.31 -40.87 -28.74
CA TRP A 134 15.97 -39.69 -29.28
C TRP A 134 16.26 -38.62 -28.19
N TYR A 135 15.45 -38.57 -27.13
CA TYR A 135 15.64 -37.62 -26.05
C TYR A 135 16.82 -38.03 -25.17
N LYS A 136 17.85 -37.19 -25.11
CA LYS A 136 19.07 -37.41 -24.31
C LYS A 136 19.14 -36.51 -23.06
N GLY A 137 18.16 -35.64 -22.86
CA GLY A 137 18.09 -34.76 -21.72
C GLY A 137 17.79 -35.47 -20.37
N PRO A 138 17.69 -34.75 -19.28
CA PRO A 138 17.39 -35.31 -17.97
C PRO A 138 15.92 -35.75 -17.85
N THR A 139 15.63 -36.70 -16.94
CA THR A 139 14.27 -36.91 -16.43
C THR A 139 13.83 -35.72 -15.56
N LEU A 140 12.54 -35.60 -15.25
CA LEU A 140 12.07 -34.54 -14.36
C LEU A 140 12.79 -34.56 -13.00
N VAL A 141 12.96 -35.76 -12.42
CA VAL A 141 13.65 -35.95 -11.13
C VAL A 141 15.13 -35.55 -11.23
N GLU A 142 15.84 -35.93 -12.32
CA GLU A 142 17.22 -35.50 -12.56
C GLU A 142 17.30 -33.97 -12.76
N ALA A 143 16.37 -33.35 -13.48
CA ALA A 143 16.30 -31.91 -13.67
C ALA A 143 16.10 -31.17 -12.35
N LEU A 144 15.19 -31.63 -11.49
CA LEU A 144 14.98 -31.07 -10.15
C LEU A 144 16.24 -31.19 -9.28
N ALA A 145 16.93 -32.34 -9.33
CA ALA A 145 18.17 -32.53 -8.55
C ALA A 145 19.29 -31.55 -8.98
N ASN A 146 19.29 -31.13 -10.26
CA ASN A 146 20.28 -30.24 -10.83
C ASN A 146 19.97 -28.74 -10.63
N VAL A 147 18.77 -28.37 -10.14
CA VAL A 147 18.46 -26.97 -9.82
C VAL A 147 19.49 -26.44 -8.83
N PRO A 148 20.16 -25.31 -9.11
CA PRO A 148 21.15 -24.75 -8.21
C PRO A 148 20.51 -24.40 -6.86
N PRO A 149 21.28 -24.51 -5.75
CA PRO A 149 20.80 -24.04 -4.45
C PRO A 149 20.57 -22.52 -4.50
N PRO A 150 19.65 -21.97 -3.66
CA PRO A 150 19.44 -20.55 -3.59
C PRO A 150 20.73 -19.80 -3.27
N ALA A 151 20.89 -18.63 -3.87
CA ALA A 151 22.05 -17.78 -3.62
C ALA A 151 22.08 -17.39 -2.12
N SER A 152 23.28 -17.48 -1.53
CA SER A 152 23.46 -17.08 -0.13
C SER A 152 23.16 -15.58 0.05
N ARG A 153 22.21 -15.27 0.89
CA ARG A 153 21.88 -13.88 1.26
C ARG A 153 22.85 -13.29 2.30
N ALA A 154 23.72 -14.11 2.90
CA ALA A 154 24.61 -13.69 3.97
C ALA A 154 25.69 -12.68 3.52
N ALA A 155 26.09 -12.72 2.24
CA ALA A 155 27.08 -11.79 1.68
C ALA A 155 26.48 -10.43 1.25
N LEU A 156 25.17 -10.28 1.27
CA LEU A 156 24.49 -9.04 0.94
C LEU A 156 24.52 -8.05 2.11
N PRO A 157 24.34 -6.74 1.88
CA PRO A 157 24.19 -5.78 2.96
C PRO A 157 23.03 -6.15 3.90
N PHE A 158 23.24 -5.99 5.21
CA PHE A 158 22.26 -6.34 6.24
C PHE A 158 20.94 -5.61 6.07
N ARG A 159 19.82 -6.37 6.23
CA ARG A 159 18.45 -5.85 6.28
C ARG A 159 17.64 -6.62 7.31
N MET A 160 17.01 -5.88 8.21
CA MET A 160 16.08 -6.42 9.19
C MET A 160 14.88 -5.47 9.34
N PRO A 161 13.71 -5.80 8.79
CA PRO A 161 12.47 -5.09 9.10
C PRO A 161 12.08 -5.30 10.55
N VAL A 162 11.73 -4.24 11.25
CA VAL A 162 11.25 -4.29 12.63
C VAL A 162 9.87 -4.93 12.65
N GLN A 163 9.73 -6.01 13.40
CA GLN A 163 8.46 -6.68 13.63
C GLN A 163 7.76 -6.11 14.87
N ASP A 164 8.52 -5.92 15.96
CA ASP A 164 8.02 -5.40 17.23
C ASP A 164 9.16 -4.95 18.13
N VAL A 165 8.84 -4.21 19.20
CA VAL A 165 9.77 -3.79 20.24
C VAL A 165 9.29 -4.31 21.58
N TYR A 166 10.04 -5.23 22.17
CA TYR A 166 9.73 -5.82 23.46
C TYR A 166 10.51 -5.16 24.59
N ARG A 167 9.96 -5.20 25.81
CA ARG A 167 10.62 -4.72 27.01
C ARG A 167 10.66 -5.81 28.07
N PHE A 168 11.89 -6.20 28.46
CA PHE A 168 12.14 -7.17 29.53
C PHE A 168 13.04 -6.53 30.57
N ASP A 169 12.68 -6.58 31.85
CA ASP A 169 13.45 -6.03 32.98
C ASP A 169 13.92 -4.57 32.77
N GLY A 170 13.09 -3.77 32.12
CA GLY A 170 13.43 -2.37 31.82
C GLY A 170 14.24 -2.16 30.54
N VAL A 171 14.81 -3.21 29.94
CA VAL A 171 15.62 -3.16 28.71
C VAL A 171 14.74 -3.38 27.48
N ARG A 172 14.99 -2.62 26.40
CA ARG A 172 14.30 -2.79 25.13
C ARG A 172 15.08 -3.67 24.18
N TYR A 173 14.30 -4.49 23.44
CA TYR A 173 14.79 -5.38 22.40
C TYR A 173 13.98 -5.18 21.13
N VAL A 174 14.67 -4.84 20.04
CA VAL A 174 14.08 -4.67 18.72
C VAL A 174 14.06 -6.02 18.01
N ALA A 175 12.89 -6.59 17.83
CA ALA A 175 12.72 -7.91 17.23
C ALA A 175 12.42 -7.83 15.73
N GLY A 176 13.01 -8.74 14.97
CA GLY A 176 12.79 -8.87 13.54
C GLY A 176 13.41 -10.14 12.98
N ARG A 177 13.13 -10.38 11.69
CA ARG A 177 13.80 -11.44 10.93
C ARG A 177 14.84 -10.80 10.03
N ILE A 178 16.04 -11.35 10.01
CA ILE A 178 17.09 -10.92 9.08
C ILE A 178 16.70 -11.39 7.68
N GLU A 179 16.41 -10.46 6.79
CA GLU A 179 16.09 -10.78 5.39
C GLU A 179 17.35 -11.11 4.60
N ARG A 180 18.44 -10.39 4.84
CA ARG A 180 19.74 -10.60 4.21
C ARG A 180 20.88 -10.02 5.05
N GLY A 181 22.09 -10.41 4.71
CA GLY A 181 23.31 -9.98 5.41
C GLY A 181 23.50 -10.68 6.75
N THR A 182 24.39 -10.12 7.54
CA THR A 182 24.73 -10.58 8.89
C THR A 182 24.81 -9.40 9.84
N VAL A 183 24.62 -9.65 11.13
CA VAL A 183 24.76 -8.65 12.20
C VAL A 183 25.46 -9.25 13.41
N ARG A 184 26.25 -8.44 14.10
CA ARG A 184 26.96 -8.75 15.35
C ARG A 184 26.95 -7.59 16.31
N ALA A 185 27.28 -7.84 17.57
CA ALA A 185 27.51 -6.77 18.53
C ALA A 185 28.66 -5.86 18.07
N GLY A 186 28.48 -4.56 18.22
CA GLY A 186 29.40 -3.51 17.75
C GLY A 186 29.05 -2.93 16.36
N ASP A 187 28.20 -3.57 15.58
CA ASP A 187 27.79 -3.04 14.28
C ASP A 187 26.94 -1.76 14.46
N ARG A 188 27.15 -0.80 13.57
CA ARG A 188 26.38 0.46 13.55
C ARG A 188 25.27 0.36 12.50
N LEU A 189 24.04 0.58 12.95
CA LEU A 189 22.84 0.45 12.11
C LEU A 189 22.11 1.79 12.02
N THR A 190 21.60 2.09 10.83
CA THR A 190 20.61 3.14 10.59
C THR A 190 19.22 2.53 10.73
N ILE A 191 18.30 3.29 11.34
CA ILE A 191 16.93 2.87 11.67
C ILE A 191 15.93 3.77 10.95
N GLY A 192 15.09 3.15 10.14
CA GLY A 192 13.96 3.80 9.50
C GLY A 192 14.32 4.95 8.56
N ALA A 193 13.32 5.56 7.96
CA ALA A 193 13.47 6.67 7.03
C ALA A 193 14.00 7.97 7.69
N GLN A 194 13.96 8.04 9.03
CA GLN A 194 14.47 9.19 9.79
C GLN A 194 16.00 9.17 9.94
N GLY A 195 16.64 8.03 9.63
CA GLY A 195 18.09 7.92 9.62
C GLY A 195 18.74 7.96 11.00
N GLN A 196 18.04 7.57 12.07
CA GLN A 196 18.62 7.45 13.40
C GLN A 196 19.70 6.36 13.40
N VAL A 197 20.81 6.59 14.08
CA VAL A 197 21.91 5.63 14.13
C VAL A 197 22.07 5.10 15.53
N ALA A 198 22.21 3.78 15.65
CA ALA A 198 22.51 3.10 16.89
C ALA A 198 23.59 2.01 16.68
N THR A 199 24.28 1.67 17.75
CA THR A 199 25.21 0.54 17.79
C THR A 199 24.49 -0.67 18.38
N VAL A 200 24.69 -1.83 17.80
CA VAL A 200 24.19 -3.10 18.32
C VAL A 200 24.99 -3.46 19.58
N ALA A 201 24.37 -3.37 20.74
CA ALA A 201 25.00 -3.73 21.99
C ALA A 201 24.95 -5.24 22.24
N GLU A 202 23.87 -5.91 21.78
CA GLU A 202 23.67 -7.35 21.98
C GLU A 202 22.77 -7.93 20.87
N VAL A 203 23.05 -9.18 20.50
CA VAL A 203 22.24 -9.99 19.57
C VAL A 203 21.64 -11.17 20.33
N CYS A 204 20.33 -11.15 20.52
CA CYS A 204 19.62 -12.20 21.27
C CYS A 204 18.88 -13.15 20.33
N ARG A 205 18.95 -14.45 20.62
CA ARG A 205 18.21 -15.51 19.97
C ARG A 205 17.32 -16.24 20.97
N TRP A 206 16.16 -16.66 20.52
CA TRP A 206 15.25 -17.43 21.36
C TRP A 206 15.63 -18.92 21.34
N HIS A 207 15.91 -19.50 22.52
CA HIS A 207 16.29 -20.92 22.67
C HIS A 207 17.45 -21.43 21.79
N ALA A 208 18.36 -20.55 21.40
CA ALA A 208 19.53 -20.91 20.62
C ALA A 208 20.83 -20.51 21.34
N PRO A 209 21.96 -21.21 21.09
CA PRO A 209 23.25 -20.84 21.67
C PRO A 209 23.65 -19.43 21.22
N GLU A 210 24.34 -18.72 22.09
CA GLU A 210 24.97 -17.43 21.76
C GLU A 210 26.02 -17.65 20.67
N LEU A 211 25.70 -17.20 19.45
CA LEU A 211 26.67 -17.12 18.36
C LEU A 211 27.04 -15.66 18.15
N PRO A 212 28.32 -15.37 17.87
CA PRO A 212 28.78 -14.00 17.74
C PRO A 212 28.17 -13.23 16.55
N VAL A 213 27.62 -13.96 15.57
CA VAL A 213 27.04 -13.41 14.34
C VAL A 213 25.67 -14.04 14.08
N ALA A 214 24.69 -13.23 13.76
CA ALA A 214 23.39 -13.67 13.25
C ALA A 214 23.30 -13.41 11.74
N GLY A 215 22.64 -14.29 11.01
CA GLY A 215 22.59 -14.25 9.54
C GLY A 215 21.18 -14.32 8.95
N ALA A 216 21.13 -14.16 7.64
CA ALA A 216 19.90 -14.17 6.87
C ALA A 216 19.00 -15.38 7.18
N GLY A 217 17.70 -15.11 7.38
CA GLY A 217 16.69 -16.11 7.73
C GLY A 217 16.48 -16.30 9.23
N GLU A 218 17.38 -15.82 10.10
CA GLU A 218 17.24 -15.91 11.55
C GLU A 218 16.27 -14.86 12.08
N SER A 219 15.42 -15.26 13.03
CA SER A 219 14.61 -14.34 13.85
C SER A 219 15.39 -14.01 15.12
N ILE A 220 15.64 -12.74 15.35
CA ILE A 220 16.49 -12.24 16.44
C ILE A 220 15.84 -11.04 17.13
N ALA A 221 16.41 -10.68 18.28
CA ALA A 221 16.17 -9.42 18.92
C ALA A 221 17.51 -8.68 19.17
N LEU A 222 17.54 -7.38 18.92
CA LEU A 222 18.72 -6.53 19.08
C LEU A 222 18.50 -5.57 20.24
N ARG A 223 19.51 -5.46 21.13
CA ARG A 223 19.62 -4.35 22.06
C ARG A 223 20.48 -3.26 21.41
N LEU A 224 19.95 -2.05 21.38
CA LEU A 224 20.57 -0.91 20.69
C LEU A 224 21.06 0.15 21.69
N GLU A 225 22.17 0.82 21.35
CA GLU A 225 22.72 1.96 22.07
C GLU A 225 22.98 3.13 21.09
N PRO A 226 22.37 4.33 21.33
CA PRO A 226 21.43 4.67 22.41
C PRO A 226 20.12 3.85 22.32
N ASP A 227 19.37 3.80 23.43
CA ASP A 227 18.07 3.11 23.55
C ASP A 227 17.01 3.81 22.67
N LEU A 228 16.98 3.47 21.38
CA LEU A 228 16.00 3.99 20.42
C LEU A 228 14.74 3.13 20.40
N VAL A 229 13.63 3.75 19.98
CA VAL A 229 12.33 3.08 19.86
C VAL A 229 11.92 3.14 18.38
N PRO A 230 12.36 2.18 17.56
CA PRO A 230 11.86 2.08 16.20
C PRO A 230 10.39 1.67 16.18
N ASP A 231 9.69 2.11 15.16
CA ASP A 231 8.32 1.68 14.90
C ASP A 231 8.30 0.32 14.15
N ARG A 232 7.22 -0.43 14.30
CA ARG A 232 6.97 -1.60 13.44
C ARG A 232 6.99 -1.16 11.98
N GLY A 233 7.75 -1.86 11.15
CA GLY A 233 7.91 -1.54 9.74
C GLY A 233 9.17 -0.72 9.44
N ASP A 234 9.83 -0.15 10.43
CA ASP A 234 11.14 0.46 10.22
C ASP A 234 12.14 -0.59 9.70
N LEU A 235 13.02 -0.15 8.79
CA LEU A 235 14.07 -1.00 8.25
C LEU A 235 15.41 -0.68 8.93
N LEU A 236 16.10 -1.69 9.43
CA LEU A 236 17.46 -1.60 9.94
C LEU A 236 18.46 -1.97 8.84
N PHE A 237 19.47 -1.13 8.63
CA PHE A 237 20.51 -1.32 7.61
C PHE A 237 21.84 -0.71 8.05
N PRO A 238 23.01 -1.08 7.45
CA PRO A 238 24.32 -0.58 7.84
C PRO A 238 24.42 0.94 7.75
N ALA A 239 24.95 1.58 8.79
CA ALA A 239 25.09 3.03 8.84
C ALA A 239 26.34 3.52 8.08
N ASP A 240 27.39 2.71 8.03
CA ASP A 240 28.73 3.13 7.56
C ASP A 240 28.93 2.89 6.05
N ASP A 241 28.00 2.19 5.39
CA ASP A 241 28.03 1.92 3.95
C ASP A 241 26.89 2.62 3.23
N LYS A 242 27.14 3.81 2.70
CA LYS A 242 26.13 4.58 1.94
C LYS A 242 25.73 3.91 0.63
N ALA A 243 26.61 3.12 0.02
CA ALA A 243 26.31 2.40 -1.22
C ALA A 243 25.34 1.22 -0.97
N ALA A 244 25.32 0.74 0.25
CA ALA A 244 24.42 -0.30 0.70
C ALA A 244 23.08 0.23 1.26
N ALA A 245 22.84 1.54 1.25
CA ALA A 245 21.60 2.11 1.73
C ALA A 245 20.42 1.68 0.84
N PRO A 246 19.22 1.43 1.41
CA PRO A 246 18.01 1.19 0.62
C PRO A 246 17.61 2.46 -0.14
N GLU A 247 16.85 2.28 -1.22
CA GLU A 247 16.21 3.39 -1.93
C GLU A 247 15.20 4.10 -1.01
N ARG A 248 15.05 5.40 -1.23
CA ARG A 248 14.12 6.25 -0.49
C ARG A 248 13.32 7.12 -1.44
N SER A 249 12.04 6.83 -1.59
CA SER A 249 11.17 7.60 -2.49
C SER A 249 9.72 7.63 -2.01
N ALA A 250 9.02 8.73 -2.28
CA ALA A 250 7.58 8.82 -2.16
C ALA A 250 6.85 8.43 -3.46
N ARG A 251 7.58 8.31 -4.58
CA ARG A 251 7.03 7.83 -5.86
C ARG A 251 7.79 6.58 -6.28
N ILE A 252 7.06 5.50 -6.47
CA ILE A 252 7.65 4.17 -6.63
C ILE A 252 7.09 3.54 -7.89
N ARG A 253 7.97 3.21 -8.84
CA ARG A 253 7.58 2.36 -9.97
C ARG A 253 7.46 0.93 -9.51
N THR A 254 6.39 0.28 -9.92
CA THR A 254 6.13 -1.11 -9.58
C THR A 254 5.54 -1.86 -10.77
N ARG A 255 5.86 -3.14 -10.86
CA ARG A 255 5.12 -4.08 -11.72
C ARG A 255 3.92 -4.55 -10.94
N LEU A 256 2.78 -4.54 -11.58
CA LEU A 256 1.53 -4.92 -10.94
C LEU A 256 0.96 -6.17 -11.60
N PHE A 257 0.47 -7.10 -10.79
CA PHE A 257 -0.53 -8.07 -11.17
C PHE A 257 -1.82 -7.76 -10.41
N TRP A 258 -2.88 -7.45 -11.15
CA TRP A 258 -4.15 -6.97 -10.59
C TRP A 258 -5.11 -8.13 -10.37
N LEU A 259 -5.67 -8.27 -9.14
CA LEU A 259 -6.47 -9.42 -8.70
C LEU A 259 -7.95 -9.11 -8.48
N ARG A 260 -8.38 -7.82 -8.58
CA ARG A 260 -9.80 -7.47 -8.43
C ARG A 260 -10.57 -7.75 -9.73
N GLY A 261 -11.88 -8.03 -9.58
CA GLY A 261 -12.79 -8.19 -10.70
C GLY A 261 -13.14 -6.91 -11.46
N GLU A 262 -12.75 -5.74 -10.92
CA GLU A 262 -12.93 -4.42 -11.53
C GLU A 262 -11.60 -3.87 -12.03
N PRO A 263 -11.57 -3.13 -13.16
CA PRO A 263 -10.34 -2.52 -13.63
C PRO A 263 -9.76 -1.51 -12.64
N LEU A 264 -8.43 -1.50 -12.48
CA LEU A 264 -7.71 -0.48 -11.72
C LEU A 264 -7.63 0.82 -12.52
N ARG A 265 -7.78 1.96 -11.83
CA ARG A 265 -7.69 3.30 -12.41
C ARG A 265 -6.71 4.19 -11.65
N VAL A 266 -6.22 5.22 -12.32
CA VAL A 266 -5.44 6.30 -11.70
C VAL A 266 -6.29 7.00 -10.63
N GLY A 267 -5.66 7.36 -9.52
CA GLY A 267 -6.29 8.03 -8.38
C GLY A 267 -6.88 7.09 -7.32
N GLU A 268 -6.93 5.77 -7.56
CA GLU A 268 -7.35 4.82 -6.53
C GLU A 268 -6.29 4.67 -5.44
N SER A 269 -6.75 4.54 -4.19
CA SER A 269 -5.89 4.46 -3.00
C SER A 269 -5.93 3.06 -2.38
N PHE A 270 -4.77 2.62 -1.89
CA PHE A 270 -4.53 1.30 -1.31
C PHE A 270 -3.51 1.41 -0.17
N THR A 271 -3.37 0.34 0.60
CA THR A 271 -2.24 0.15 1.50
C THR A 271 -1.21 -0.74 0.78
N LEU A 272 0.01 -0.24 0.61
CA LEU A 272 1.16 -1.03 0.18
C LEU A 272 1.78 -1.71 1.40
N ARG A 273 1.74 -3.05 1.43
CA ARG A 273 2.46 -3.83 2.43
C ARG A 273 3.82 -4.26 1.88
N LEU A 274 4.87 -3.94 2.63
CA LEU A 274 6.25 -4.26 2.32
C LEU A 274 6.92 -4.84 3.56
N ALA A 275 7.19 -6.14 3.57
CA ALA A 275 7.61 -6.88 4.77
C ALA A 275 6.67 -6.62 5.96
N THR A 276 7.13 -5.93 7.01
CA THR A 276 6.34 -5.58 8.19
C THR A 276 5.74 -4.16 8.12
N ALA A 277 6.12 -3.37 7.11
CA ALA A 277 5.66 -2.00 6.91
C ALA A 277 4.35 -1.92 6.14
N GLU A 278 3.54 -0.91 6.46
CA GLU A 278 2.32 -0.53 5.74
C GLU A 278 2.39 0.95 5.35
N HIS A 279 2.11 1.24 4.08
CA HIS A 279 2.18 2.60 3.53
C HIS A 279 0.91 2.91 2.75
N ASP A 280 0.27 4.03 3.03
CA ASP A 280 -0.84 4.52 2.22
C ASP A 280 -0.31 5.05 0.89
N VAL A 281 -0.83 4.49 -0.20
CA VAL A 281 -0.42 4.82 -1.55
C VAL A 281 -1.61 5.09 -2.45
N THR A 282 -1.40 5.93 -3.45
CA THR A 282 -2.36 6.19 -4.53
C THR A 282 -1.72 5.86 -5.87
N VAL A 283 -2.48 5.30 -6.80
CA VAL A 283 -2.02 5.07 -8.17
C VAL A 283 -1.86 6.43 -8.86
N ALA A 284 -0.62 6.87 -9.02
CA ALA A 284 -0.29 8.16 -9.65
C ALA A 284 -0.38 8.09 -11.18
N SER A 285 0.08 6.99 -11.77
CA SER A 285 -0.03 6.74 -13.21
C SER A 285 -0.09 5.23 -13.50
N ILE A 286 -0.67 4.90 -14.66
CA ILE A 286 -0.54 3.59 -15.30
C ILE A 286 0.42 3.82 -16.45
N ASP A 287 1.66 3.35 -16.28
CA ASP A 287 2.76 3.66 -17.20
C ASP A 287 2.68 2.78 -18.45
N ALA A 288 2.27 1.52 -18.28
CA ALA A 288 2.01 0.60 -19.38
C ALA A 288 1.17 -0.60 -18.92
N VAL A 289 0.39 -1.16 -19.82
CA VAL A 289 -0.38 -2.42 -19.62
C VAL A 289 0.19 -3.50 -20.52
N VAL A 290 0.37 -4.71 -19.98
CA VAL A 290 0.90 -5.84 -20.74
C VAL A 290 -0.21 -6.49 -21.57
N ASP A 291 -0.03 -6.58 -22.86
CA ASP A 291 -0.84 -7.44 -23.70
C ASP A 291 -0.35 -8.90 -23.60
N LEU A 292 -1.25 -9.80 -23.19
CA LEU A 292 -0.92 -11.21 -22.99
C LEU A 292 -0.81 -12.02 -24.30
N GLU A 293 -1.24 -11.46 -25.45
CA GLU A 293 -1.12 -12.15 -26.73
C GLU A 293 0.32 -12.14 -27.23
N ASP A 294 0.96 -10.98 -27.19
CA ASP A 294 2.30 -10.77 -27.73
C ASP A 294 3.35 -10.36 -26.66
N LEU A 295 2.93 -10.18 -25.40
CA LEU A 295 3.74 -9.74 -24.26
C LEU A 295 4.34 -8.33 -24.42
N THR A 296 3.72 -7.50 -25.26
CA THR A 296 4.13 -6.10 -25.43
C THR A 296 3.52 -5.18 -24.38
N LEU A 297 4.23 -4.11 -24.09
CA LEU A 297 3.72 -3.01 -23.26
C LEU A 297 2.92 -2.06 -24.14
N ARG A 298 1.69 -1.75 -23.74
CA ARG A 298 0.79 -0.82 -24.43
C ARG A 298 0.35 0.28 -23.50
N GLU A 299 0.10 1.46 -24.04
CA GLU A 299 -0.56 2.52 -23.30
C GLU A 299 -1.98 2.10 -22.92
N GLY A 300 -2.44 2.50 -21.72
CA GLY A 300 -3.79 2.19 -21.27
C GLY A 300 -4.17 3.01 -20.04
N ASP A 301 -5.44 3.42 -19.97
CA ASP A 301 -5.98 4.24 -18.89
C ASP A 301 -6.44 3.41 -17.68
N SER A 302 -6.42 2.09 -17.81
CA SER A 302 -6.84 1.17 -16.74
C SER A 302 -6.18 -0.20 -16.90
N VAL A 303 -6.00 -0.90 -15.78
CA VAL A 303 -5.50 -2.29 -15.77
C VAL A 303 -6.69 -3.24 -15.64
N PRO A 304 -6.92 -4.14 -16.61
CA PRO A 304 -8.05 -5.08 -16.55
C PRO A 304 -7.90 -6.11 -15.41
N PRO A 305 -8.99 -6.77 -15.01
CA PRO A 305 -8.93 -7.90 -14.09
C PRO A 305 -7.95 -8.98 -14.56
N ASP A 306 -7.17 -9.53 -13.62
CA ASP A 306 -6.07 -10.49 -13.87
C ASP A 306 -5.02 -9.99 -14.87
N GLY A 307 -4.93 -8.66 -15.03
CA GLY A 307 -3.97 -8.00 -15.93
C GLY A 307 -2.63 -7.71 -15.26
N PHE A 308 -1.63 -7.48 -16.12
CA PHE A 308 -0.29 -7.04 -15.71
C PHE A 308 -0.04 -5.63 -16.21
N ALA A 309 0.65 -4.83 -15.42
CA ALA A 309 0.97 -3.45 -15.77
C ALA A 309 2.27 -2.99 -15.11
N GLU A 310 2.85 -1.92 -15.63
CA GLU A 310 3.79 -1.07 -14.92
C GLU A 310 3.03 0.17 -14.46
N ILE A 311 3.11 0.49 -13.18
CA ILE A 311 2.41 1.62 -12.57
C ILE A 311 3.36 2.40 -11.67
N THR A 312 3.05 3.68 -11.45
CA THR A 312 3.69 4.49 -10.44
C THR A 312 2.74 4.71 -9.27
N LEU A 313 3.20 4.35 -8.08
CA LEU A 313 2.52 4.61 -6.81
C LEU A 313 3.06 5.89 -6.17
N ALA A 314 2.19 6.74 -5.66
CA ALA A 314 2.53 7.87 -4.81
C ALA A 314 2.18 7.54 -3.36
N ALA A 315 3.18 7.51 -2.49
CA ALA A 315 3.01 7.33 -1.06
C ALA A 315 2.85 8.67 -0.34
N SER A 316 2.16 8.69 0.79
CA SER A 316 1.97 9.88 1.62
C SER A 316 3.28 10.40 2.23
N HIS A 317 4.30 9.55 2.33
CA HIS A 317 5.65 9.86 2.82
C HIS A 317 6.68 8.96 2.13
N ALA A 318 7.96 9.31 2.24
CA ALA A 318 9.02 8.54 1.61
C ALA A 318 9.12 7.13 2.22
N VAL A 319 9.06 6.12 1.38
CA VAL A 319 9.20 4.70 1.69
C VAL A 319 10.67 4.29 1.51
N LEU A 320 11.18 3.50 2.44
CA LEU A 320 12.47 2.81 2.30
C LEU A 320 12.23 1.42 1.71
N PHE A 321 12.94 1.09 0.66
CA PHE A 321 12.83 -0.21 0.02
C PHE A 321 14.10 -0.57 -0.75
N ASP A 322 14.33 -1.84 -0.91
CA ASP A 322 15.26 -2.33 -1.92
C ASP A 322 14.47 -2.69 -3.18
N PRO A 323 14.95 -2.37 -4.39
CA PRO A 323 14.33 -2.80 -5.61
C PRO A 323 14.18 -4.32 -5.66
N PHE A 324 13.08 -4.77 -6.26
CA PHE A 324 12.82 -6.19 -6.41
C PHE A 324 13.94 -6.89 -7.18
N ALA A 325 14.58 -7.83 -6.51
CA ALA A 325 15.60 -8.68 -7.08
C ALA A 325 15.11 -10.13 -7.10
N PRO A 326 14.99 -10.75 -8.29
CA PRO A 326 14.61 -12.16 -8.40
C PRO A 326 15.52 -13.07 -7.55
N GLY A 327 14.93 -14.01 -6.82
CA GLY A 327 15.65 -14.96 -5.96
C GLY A 327 15.98 -14.43 -4.55
N PHE A 328 15.87 -13.13 -4.26
CA PHE A 328 16.22 -12.57 -2.97
C PHE A 328 15.03 -12.16 -2.09
N GLY A 329 13.85 -12.02 -2.65
CA GLY A 329 12.63 -11.66 -1.91
C GLY A 329 12.49 -10.18 -1.55
N ASP A 330 13.56 -9.38 -1.75
CA ASP A 330 13.55 -7.95 -1.50
C ASP A 330 12.55 -7.24 -2.44
N GLY A 331 11.95 -6.13 -1.98
CA GLY A 331 11.07 -5.31 -2.81
C GLY A 331 9.74 -5.96 -3.20
N ARG A 332 9.36 -7.08 -2.58
CA ARG A 332 8.05 -7.73 -2.80
C ARG A 332 6.98 -6.97 -2.05
N GLY A 333 6.25 -6.12 -2.76
CA GLY A 333 5.08 -5.43 -2.24
C GLY A 333 3.78 -6.13 -2.60
N VAL A 334 2.74 -5.91 -1.78
CA VAL A 334 1.35 -6.26 -2.12
C VAL A 334 0.45 -5.07 -1.86
N LEU A 335 -0.54 -4.87 -2.74
CA LEU A 335 -1.59 -3.88 -2.54
C LEU A 335 -2.76 -4.51 -1.81
N VAL A 336 -3.25 -3.80 -0.80
CA VAL A 336 -4.35 -4.23 0.07
C VAL A 336 -5.45 -3.17 0.04
N ASP A 337 -6.70 -3.60 -0.06
CA ASP A 337 -7.84 -2.69 -0.03
C ASP A 337 -8.25 -2.32 1.42
N ARG A 338 -9.18 -1.38 1.56
CA ARG A 338 -9.75 -0.95 2.85
C ARG A 338 -10.37 -2.09 3.67
N TYR A 339 -10.65 -3.24 3.07
CA TYR A 339 -11.19 -4.43 3.75
C TYR A 339 -10.09 -5.44 4.09
N GLN A 340 -8.83 -5.04 4.04
CA GLN A 340 -7.65 -5.87 4.32
C GLN A 340 -7.48 -7.07 3.35
N ARG A 341 -8.04 -7.00 2.15
CA ARG A 341 -7.89 -8.04 1.12
C ARG A 341 -6.76 -7.68 0.17
N ILE A 342 -5.92 -8.65 -0.13
CA ILE A 342 -4.89 -8.49 -1.17
C ILE A 342 -5.59 -8.33 -2.52
N VAL A 343 -5.31 -7.23 -3.20
CA VAL A 343 -5.89 -6.86 -4.51
C VAL A 343 -4.86 -6.82 -5.63
N GLY A 344 -3.58 -6.90 -5.32
CA GLY A 344 -2.52 -6.98 -6.32
C GLY A 344 -1.17 -7.36 -5.74
N GLY A 345 -0.35 -8.04 -6.54
CA GLY A 345 1.08 -8.19 -6.29
C GLY A 345 1.83 -7.03 -6.93
N ALA A 346 2.73 -6.38 -6.18
CA ALA A 346 3.38 -5.14 -6.59
C ALA A 346 4.89 -5.13 -6.27
N PRO A 347 5.72 -5.95 -6.95
CA PRO A 347 7.17 -5.85 -6.80
C PRO A 347 7.68 -4.46 -7.21
N LEU A 348 8.46 -3.85 -6.34
CA LEU A 348 8.97 -2.48 -6.49
C LEU A 348 10.18 -2.48 -7.42
N ILE A 349 10.14 -1.69 -8.49
CA ILE A 349 11.22 -1.63 -9.49
C ILE A 349 12.30 -0.62 -9.07
N GLY A 350 11.86 0.53 -8.55
CA GLY A 350 12.74 1.64 -8.17
C GLY A 350 11.98 2.93 -7.97
N PRO A 351 12.68 4.03 -7.65
CA PRO A 351 12.07 5.34 -7.58
C PRO A 351 11.54 5.77 -8.96
N ALA A 352 10.41 6.49 -8.98
CA ALA A 352 9.94 7.16 -10.17
C ALA A 352 10.45 8.60 -10.18
N GLU A 353 10.80 9.10 -11.36
CA GLU A 353 11.10 10.51 -11.55
C GLU A 353 9.83 11.36 -11.32
N LEU A 354 10.01 12.58 -10.81
CA LEU A 354 8.92 13.54 -10.71
C LEU A 354 8.52 13.97 -12.13
N ALA A 355 7.23 14.04 -12.40
CA ALA A 355 6.75 14.65 -13.62
C ALA A 355 7.18 16.13 -13.65
N ASP A 356 7.55 16.65 -14.83
CA ASP A 356 7.94 18.05 -15.02
C ASP A 356 6.85 18.98 -14.46
N GLY A 357 7.20 19.77 -13.42
CA GLY A 357 6.31 20.70 -12.73
C GLY A 357 5.83 20.27 -11.35
N GLU A 358 6.06 19.03 -10.90
CA GLU A 358 5.82 18.63 -9.52
C GLU A 358 7.01 19.01 -8.62
N HIS A 359 6.78 19.91 -7.67
CA HIS A 359 7.79 20.24 -6.66
C HIS A 359 8.01 19.05 -5.74
N ALA A 360 9.27 18.72 -5.47
CA ALA A 360 9.66 17.67 -4.51
C ALA A 360 9.33 18.11 -3.07
N ILE A 361 8.04 18.12 -2.72
CA ILE A 361 7.59 18.36 -1.35
C ILE A 361 7.54 16.99 -0.65
N HIS A 362 8.46 16.78 0.28
CA HIS A 362 8.49 15.60 1.13
C HIS A 362 7.88 15.95 2.50
N PRO A 363 6.60 15.61 2.77
CA PRO A 363 6.03 15.78 4.09
C PRO A 363 6.82 14.93 5.10
N THR A 364 7.33 15.57 6.13
CA THR A 364 7.97 14.84 7.23
C THR A 364 6.87 14.38 8.18
N ALA A 365 6.70 13.06 8.33
CA ALA A 365 5.74 12.50 9.28
C ALA A 365 6.07 12.91 10.71
N SER A 366 5.01 13.11 11.52
CA SER A 366 5.17 13.36 12.95
C SER A 366 5.82 12.15 13.62
N ARG A 367 6.78 12.39 14.54
CA ARG A 367 7.40 11.35 15.37
C ARG A 367 6.48 10.86 16.50
N VAL A 368 5.34 11.50 16.69
CA VAL A 368 4.36 11.16 17.71
C VAL A 368 3.21 10.41 17.05
N SER A 369 3.10 9.11 17.32
CA SER A 369 2.00 8.29 16.80
C SER A 369 0.64 8.77 17.32
N ALA A 370 -0.43 8.51 16.57
CA ALA A 370 -1.81 8.85 16.99
C ALA A 370 -2.16 8.25 18.36
N ALA A 371 -1.73 7.01 18.62
CA ALA A 371 -1.92 6.36 19.93
C ALA A 371 -1.19 7.10 21.05
N ARG A 372 0.01 7.59 20.81
CA ARG A 372 0.78 8.38 21.77
C ARG A 372 0.13 9.74 22.04
N GLN A 373 -0.43 10.37 20.99
CA GLN A 373 -1.18 11.62 21.13
C GLN A 373 -2.42 11.43 22.00
N VAL A 374 -3.21 10.38 21.76
CA VAL A 374 -4.39 10.03 22.58
C VAL A 374 -3.98 9.78 24.03
N GLN A 375 -2.92 9.01 24.26
CA GLN A 375 -2.42 8.74 25.62
C GLN A 375 -1.98 10.01 26.36
N THR A 376 -1.37 10.95 25.65
CA THR A 376 -0.85 12.19 26.25
C THR A 376 -1.95 13.22 26.48
N ARG A 377 -2.94 13.30 25.59
CA ARG A 377 -3.99 14.32 25.59
C ARG A 377 -5.30 13.86 26.24
N GLY A 378 -5.49 12.55 26.41
CA GLY A 378 -6.71 11.96 26.95
C GLY A 378 -7.90 11.94 25.99
N HIS A 379 -7.70 12.31 24.71
CA HIS A 379 -8.77 12.32 23.70
C HIS A 379 -8.21 12.09 22.30
N LYS A 380 -9.07 11.60 21.38
CA LYS A 380 -8.80 11.54 19.95
C LYS A 380 -8.94 12.90 19.29
N SER A 381 -8.38 13.06 18.09
CA SER A 381 -8.58 14.25 17.25
C SER A 381 -9.78 14.08 16.31
N GLY A 382 -10.24 15.20 15.73
CA GLY A 382 -11.28 15.21 14.69
C GLY A 382 -11.46 16.61 14.12
N VAL A 383 -12.00 16.69 12.89
CA VAL A 383 -12.34 17.95 12.22
C VAL A 383 -13.86 18.04 12.11
N PHE A 384 -14.45 19.03 12.73
CA PHE A 384 -15.89 19.29 12.73
C PHE A 384 -16.17 20.51 11.84
N TRP A 385 -16.65 20.24 10.63
CA TRP A 385 -16.81 21.23 9.57
C TRP A 385 -18.22 21.81 9.58
N LEU A 386 -18.37 23.00 10.17
CA LEU A 386 -19.64 23.71 10.22
C LEU A 386 -19.89 24.45 8.91
N THR A 387 -20.99 24.14 8.24
CA THR A 387 -21.49 24.83 7.05
C THR A 387 -22.87 25.41 7.29
N GLY A 388 -23.25 26.42 6.53
CA GLY A 388 -24.54 27.11 6.64
C GLY A 388 -24.47 28.54 6.08
N LEU A 389 -25.61 29.19 5.93
CA LEU A 389 -25.72 30.55 5.39
C LEU A 389 -24.92 31.60 6.20
N PRO A 390 -24.48 32.71 5.58
CA PRO A 390 -23.98 33.85 6.35
C PRO A 390 -25.00 34.25 7.44
N GLY A 391 -24.56 34.58 8.64
CA GLY A 391 -25.47 34.91 9.74
C GLY A 391 -26.21 33.74 10.40
N SER A 392 -25.95 32.46 10.00
CA SER A 392 -26.60 31.29 10.59
C SER A 392 -26.16 30.96 12.03
N GLY A 393 -25.10 31.58 12.56
CA GLY A 393 -24.60 31.36 13.90
C GLY A 393 -23.40 30.40 14.02
N LYS A 394 -22.79 29.96 12.91
CA LYS A 394 -21.64 29.05 12.91
C LYS A 394 -20.52 29.43 13.86
N SER A 395 -20.00 30.66 13.70
CA SER A 395 -18.88 31.14 14.50
C SER A 395 -19.25 31.27 16.01
N THR A 396 -20.48 31.64 16.29
CA THR A 396 -20.99 31.74 17.67
C THR A 396 -21.03 30.38 18.34
N VAL A 397 -21.65 29.39 17.66
CA VAL A 397 -21.76 28.02 18.19
C VAL A 397 -20.37 27.37 18.26
N ALA A 398 -19.50 27.59 17.28
CA ALA A 398 -18.13 27.05 17.27
C ALA A 398 -17.31 27.55 18.47
N ARG A 399 -17.32 28.87 18.73
CA ARG A 399 -16.59 29.48 19.84
C ARG A 399 -17.13 29.06 21.22
N ALA A 400 -18.45 28.98 21.37
CA ALA A 400 -19.05 28.50 22.59
C ALA A 400 -18.77 27.01 22.86
N ALA A 401 -18.76 26.17 21.79
CA ALA A 401 -18.37 24.77 21.91
C ALA A 401 -16.87 24.61 22.23
N GLU A 402 -15.98 25.44 21.64
CA GLU A 402 -14.56 25.50 21.99
C GLU A 402 -14.34 25.73 23.48
N LEU A 403 -15.07 26.71 24.06
CA LEU A 403 -15.01 26.99 25.49
C LEU A 403 -15.51 25.81 26.34
N ALA A 404 -16.66 25.23 25.99
CA ALA A 404 -17.24 24.09 26.71
C ALA A 404 -16.35 22.83 26.64
N LEU A 405 -15.64 22.61 25.55
CA LEU A 405 -14.67 21.53 25.39
C LEU A 405 -13.40 21.77 26.22
N SER A 406 -12.92 23.02 26.25
CA SER A 406 -11.79 23.43 27.09
C SER A 406 -12.02 23.20 28.58
N GLU A 407 -13.25 23.47 29.08
CA GLU A 407 -13.65 23.18 30.45
C GLU A 407 -13.61 21.67 30.78
N GLN A 408 -13.65 20.81 29.76
CA GLN A 408 -13.54 19.36 29.90
C GLN A 408 -12.14 18.83 29.56
N ALA A 409 -11.14 19.71 29.55
CA ALA A 409 -9.75 19.41 29.19
C ALA A 409 -9.56 18.85 27.76
N ILE A 410 -10.47 19.10 26.83
CA ILE A 410 -10.35 18.79 25.43
C ILE A 410 -9.67 19.95 24.70
N ASN A 411 -8.54 19.71 24.05
CA ASN A 411 -7.82 20.72 23.28
C ASN A 411 -8.50 20.95 21.92
N ALA A 412 -9.38 21.96 21.86
CA ALA A 412 -10.11 22.35 20.66
C ALA A 412 -9.61 23.69 20.10
N THR A 413 -9.68 23.87 18.78
CA THR A 413 -9.31 25.10 18.08
C THR A 413 -10.34 25.42 17.01
N VAL A 414 -10.80 26.68 16.95
CA VAL A 414 -11.74 27.14 15.93
C VAL A 414 -10.98 27.80 14.76
N LEU A 415 -11.21 27.31 13.54
CA LEU A 415 -10.83 27.95 12.29
C LEU A 415 -12.06 28.69 11.72
N ASP A 416 -12.09 30.00 11.93
CA ASP A 416 -13.16 30.89 11.47
C ASP A 416 -12.80 31.57 10.14
N GLY A 417 -13.79 31.76 9.27
CA GLY A 417 -13.57 32.30 7.93
C GLY A 417 -13.01 33.73 7.92
N ASP A 418 -13.42 34.58 8.86
CA ASP A 418 -12.90 35.96 8.92
C ASP A 418 -11.44 35.96 9.42
N THR A 419 -11.13 35.11 10.40
CA THR A 419 -9.75 34.93 10.91
C THR A 419 -8.82 34.42 9.83
N LEU A 420 -9.25 33.43 9.02
CA LEU A 420 -8.44 32.92 7.92
C LEU A 420 -8.21 33.98 6.85
N ARG A 421 -9.21 34.79 6.53
CA ARG A 421 -9.10 35.89 5.55
C ARG A 421 -8.27 37.07 6.04
N ALA A 422 -8.17 37.27 7.34
CA ALA A 422 -7.29 38.30 7.90
C ALA A 422 -5.79 37.93 7.81
N GLY A 423 -5.45 36.66 7.59
CA GLY A 423 -4.08 36.15 7.53
C GLY A 423 -3.84 35.21 6.37
N LEU A 424 -4.00 33.90 6.58
CA LEU A 424 -3.67 32.83 5.63
C LEU A 424 -4.28 33.00 4.22
N CYS A 425 -5.45 33.61 4.14
CA CYS A 425 -6.21 33.80 2.89
C CYS A 425 -6.42 35.28 2.56
N SER A 426 -5.51 36.17 3.01
CA SER A 426 -5.60 37.62 2.77
C SER A 426 -5.40 38.02 1.33
N ASP A 427 -4.82 37.14 0.54
CA ASP A 427 -4.63 37.26 -0.92
C ASP A 427 -5.88 36.89 -1.74
N LEU A 428 -6.92 36.30 -1.11
CA LEU A 428 -8.10 35.80 -1.78
C LEU A 428 -9.28 36.77 -1.67
N GLY A 429 -10.00 36.95 -2.78
CA GLY A 429 -11.26 37.67 -2.87
C GLY A 429 -12.48 36.84 -2.51
N PHE A 430 -13.62 37.13 -3.17
CA PHE A 430 -14.90 36.45 -2.94
C PHE A 430 -15.45 35.77 -4.21
N SER A 431 -14.63 35.68 -5.28
CA SER A 431 -15.01 34.91 -6.48
C SER A 431 -15.25 33.43 -6.13
N PRO A 432 -15.97 32.65 -6.95
CA PRO A 432 -16.14 31.22 -6.75
C PRO A 432 -14.79 30.48 -6.61
N GLU A 433 -13.79 30.86 -7.40
CA GLU A 433 -12.44 30.31 -7.39
C GLU A 433 -11.74 30.61 -6.06
N ASP A 434 -11.77 31.86 -5.61
CA ASP A 434 -11.18 32.28 -4.34
C ASP A 434 -11.84 31.61 -3.15
N ARG A 435 -13.17 31.39 -3.19
CA ARG A 435 -13.89 30.67 -2.14
C ARG A 435 -13.47 29.21 -2.09
N ARG A 436 -13.31 28.55 -3.23
CA ARG A 436 -12.82 27.18 -3.33
C ARG A 436 -11.40 27.06 -2.77
N GLU A 437 -10.51 27.97 -3.15
CA GLU A 437 -9.14 28.00 -2.65
C GLU A 437 -9.07 28.27 -1.14
N ASN A 438 -9.92 29.15 -0.62
CA ASN A 438 -10.04 29.37 0.81
C ASN A 438 -10.45 28.09 1.57
N ILE A 439 -11.44 27.36 1.06
CA ILE A 439 -11.90 26.08 1.62
C ILE A 439 -10.78 25.04 1.55
N ARG A 440 -10.07 24.95 0.43
CA ARG A 440 -8.93 24.05 0.27
C ARG A 440 -7.81 24.33 1.28
N ARG A 441 -7.41 25.60 1.46
CA ARG A 441 -6.39 26.01 2.45
C ARG A 441 -6.86 25.70 3.87
N ALA A 442 -8.10 26.03 4.20
CA ALA A 442 -8.69 25.72 5.51
C ALA A 442 -8.69 24.23 5.82
N ALA A 443 -9.01 23.37 4.84
CA ALA A 443 -9.01 21.92 4.97
C ALA A 443 -7.60 21.37 5.25
N HIS A 444 -6.56 21.87 4.58
CA HIS A 444 -5.18 21.48 4.86
C HIS A 444 -4.71 21.89 6.25
N VAL A 445 -5.05 23.12 6.70
CA VAL A 445 -4.72 23.56 8.07
C VAL A 445 -5.45 22.71 9.10
N ALA A 446 -6.75 22.44 8.89
CA ALA A 446 -7.53 21.58 9.77
C ALA A 446 -6.94 20.18 9.88
N LYS A 447 -6.50 19.60 8.74
CA LYS A 447 -5.81 18.32 8.71
C LYS A 447 -4.53 18.33 9.56
N ILE A 448 -3.65 19.31 9.36
CA ILE A 448 -2.38 19.44 10.11
C ILE A 448 -2.63 19.53 11.62
N LEU A 449 -3.62 20.32 12.04
CA LEU A 449 -3.99 20.47 13.45
C LEU A 449 -4.57 19.17 14.02
N ALA A 450 -5.42 18.47 13.25
CA ALA A 450 -5.98 17.18 13.68
C ALA A 450 -4.89 16.10 13.75
N GLU A 451 -3.97 16.04 12.79
CA GLU A 451 -2.81 15.15 12.82
C GLU A 451 -1.86 15.45 13.99
N SER A 452 -1.83 16.69 14.48
CA SER A 452 -1.13 17.05 15.72
C SER A 452 -1.91 16.66 16.99
N GLY A 453 -3.10 16.05 16.87
CA GLY A 453 -3.93 15.55 17.98
C GLY A 453 -4.94 16.57 18.53
N GLN A 454 -5.25 17.65 17.82
CA GLN A 454 -6.25 18.64 18.26
C GLN A 454 -7.65 18.30 17.73
N VAL A 455 -8.66 18.77 18.44
CA VAL A 455 -10.03 18.85 17.93
C VAL A 455 -10.16 20.16 17.16
N VAL A 456 -10.54 20.12 15.89
CA VAL A 456 -10.64 21.30 15.04
C VAL A 456 -12.09 21.57 14.67
N ILE A 457 -12.60 22.76 14.98
CA ILE A 457 -13.94 23.20 14.59
C ILE A 457 -13.79 24.24 13.48
N VAL A 458 -14.18 23.90 12.26
CA VAL A 458 -14.10 24.81 11.11
C VAL A 458 -15.43 25.49 10.92
N ALA A 459 -15.46 26.83 10.91
CA ALA A 459 -16.68 27.62 10.75
C ALA A 459 -16.63 28.44 9.43
N LEU A 460 -17.03 27.80 8.34
CA LEU A 460 -17.04 28.39 6.97
C LEU A 460 -18.43 28.29 6.35
N VAL A 461 -18.76 29.21 5.45
CA VAL A 461 -20.03 29.12 4.68
C VAL A 461 -20.03 27.86 3.81
N SER A 462 -18.94 27.59 3.09
CA SER A 462 -18.72 26.44 2.19
C SER A 462 -19.99 26.04 1.42
N PRO A 463 -20.45 26.92 0.49
CA PRO A 463 -21.81 26.86 -0.04
C PRO A 463 -22.05 25.69 -0.99
N LEU A 464 -21.02 25.24 -1.70
CA LEU A 464 -21.14 24.19 -2.72
C LEU A 464 -20.79 22.82 -2.17
N GLU A 465 -21.53 21.80 -2.56
CA GLU A 465 -21.29 20.41 -2.18
C GLU A 465 -19.92 19.92 -2.64
N ALA A 466 -19.52 20.28 -3.87
CA ALA A 466 -18.23 19.90 -4.44
C ALA A 466 -17.04 20.39 -3.59
N ASP A 467 -17.13 21.62 -3.06
CA ASP A 467 -16.07 22.19 -2.23
C ASP A 467 -15.98 21.50 -0.86
N ARG A 468 -17.13 21.13 -0.27
CA ARG A 468 -17.19 20.35 0.98
C ARG A 468 -16.70 18.91 0.78
N ALA A 469 -17.04 18.30 -0.36
CA ALA A 469 -16.52 16.97 -0.73
C ALA A 469 -15.00 17.00 -0.90
N GLN A 470 -14.43 18.05 -1.51
CA GLN A 470 -12.99 18.25 -1.59
C GLN A 470 -12.35 18.40 -0.20
N ALA A 471 -12.95 19.18 0.70
CA ALA A 471 -12.47 19.32 2.07
C ALA A 471 -12.48 17.97 2.81
N ARG A 472 -13.55 17.17 2.66
CA ARG A 472 -13.66 15.81 3.20
C ARG A 472 -12.56 14.89 2.64
N GLN A 473 -12.26 14.96 1.35
CA GLN A 473 -11.18 14.18 0.74
C GLN A 473 -9.79 14.57 1.30
N ILE A 474 -9.54 15.86 1.52
CA ILE A 474 -8.27 16.36 2.08
C ILE A 474 -8.07 15.88 3.52
N VAL A 475 -9.11 16.00 4.36
CA VAL A 475 -9.05 15.66 5.79
C VAL A 475 -9.09 14.16 6.02
N GLY A 476 -9.86 13.42 5.20
CA GLY A 476 -10.03 11.97 5.32
C GLY A 476 -11.05 11.55 6.37
N GLU A 477 -10.81 10.41 7.03
CA GLU A 477 -11.75 9.76 7.96
C GLU A 477 -12.14 10.61 9.19
N ASN A 478 -11.28 11.56 9.56
CA ASN A 478 -11.52 12.46 10.70
C ASN A 478 -12.46 13.62 10.38
N PHE A 479 -13.06 13.69 9.18
CA PHE A 479 -13.95 14.76 8.76
C PHE A 479 -15.40 14.47 9.14
N HIS A 480 -16.03 15.41 9.87
CA HIS A 480 -17.43 15.34 10.28
C HIS A 480 -18.16 16.63 9.87
N GLU A 481 -19.13 16.53 8.97
CA GLU A 481 -19.91 17.65 8.46
C GLU A 481 -21.03 18.00 9.43
N VAL A 482 -21.10 19.28 9.80
CA VAL A 482 -22.12 19.82 10.70
C VAL A 482 -22.91 20.91 9.97
N PHE A 483 -24.17 20.66 9.71
CA PHE A 483 -25.05 21.64 9.06
C PHE A 483 -25.75 22.54 10.09
N VAL A 484 -25.43 23.83 10.07
CA VAL A 484 -26.12 24.85 10.85
C VAL A 484 -27.31 25.37 10.04
N ASP A 485 -28.44 24.67 10.21
CA ASP A 485 -29.66 24.85 9.42
C ASP A 485 -30.50 26.01 9.96
N THR A 486 -30.14 27.21 9.55
CA THR A 486 -30.87 28.43 9.89
C THR A 486 -31.60 28.96 8.64
N PRO A 487 -32.94 29.17 8.70
CA PRO A 487 -33.69 29.71 7.58
C PRO A 487 -33.13 31.07 7.11
N LEU A 488 -33.17 31.30 5.81
CA LEU A 488 -32.65 32.54 5.18
C LEU A 488 -33.25 33.79 5.82
N GLU A 489 -34.57 33.80 6.03
CA GLU A 489 -35.27 34.95 6.67
C GLU A 489 -34.75 35.28 8.06
N THR A 490 -34.33 34.24 8.82
CA THR A 490 -33.75 34.45 10.16
C THR A 490 -32.32 34.99 10.03
N CYS A 491 -31.53 34.50 9.06
CA CYS A 491 -30.20 35.02 8.79
C CYS A 491 -30.24 36.50 8.36
N GLU A 492 -31.18 36.85 7.46
CA GLU A 492 -31.41 38.24 7.04
C GLU A 492 -31.84 39.18 8.17
N LYS A 493 -32.75 38.72 9.07
CA LYS A 493 -33.17 39.50 10.26
C LYS A 493 -32.02 39.75 11.23
N ARG A 494 -31.12 38.76 11.37
CA ARG A 494 -29.96 38.90 12.25
C ARG A 494 -28.91 39.86 11.67
N ASP A 495 -28.58 39.74 10.41
CA ASP A 495 -27.60 40.50 9.60
C ASP A 495 -26.56 41.29 10.45
N PRO A 496 -25.75 40.62 11.29
CA PRO A 496 -24.91 41.30 12.29
C PRO A 496 -23.82 42.18 11.66
N LYS A 497 -23.52 41.97 10.37
CA LYS A 497 -22.49 42.69 9.64
C LYS A 497 -23.04 43.56 8.52
N GLY A 498 -24.37 43.67 8.37
CA GLY A 498 -25.02 44.45 7.30
C GLY A 498 -24.81 43.89 5.88
N LEU A 499 -24.38 42.64 5.75
CA LEU A 499 -24.02 42.03 4.50
C LEU A 499 -25.25 41.72 3.63
N TYR A 500 -26.37 41.29 4.24
CA TYR A 500 -27.63 41.03 3.52
C TYR A 500 -28.21 42.33 2.99
N ALA A 501 -28.22 43.40 3.76
CA ALA A 501 -28.65 44.71 3.31
C ALA A 501 -27.79 45.26 2.17
N ALA A 502 -26.47 45.04 2.24
CA ALA A 502 -25.54 45.42 1.16
C ALA A 502 -25.75 44.57 -0.11
N ALA A 503 -26.00 43.28 0.02
CA ALA A 503 -26.28 42.37 -1.11
C ALA A 503 -27.61 42.70 -1.79
N ARG A 504 -28.67 42.95 -1.02
CA ARG A 504 -29.98 43.37 -1.55
C ARG A 504 -29.93 44.71 -2.24
N SER A 505 -29.07 45.62 -1.82
CA SER A 505 -28.85 46.92 -2.50
C SER A 505 -27.89 46.83 -3.69
N GLY A 506 -27.42 45.64 -4.08
CA GLY A 506 -26.51 45.44 -5.22
C GLY A 506 -25.05 45.83 -4.97
N LYS A 507 -24.68 46.18 -3.74
CA LYS A 507 -23.29 46.57 -3.38
C LYS A 507 -22.35 45.38 -3.27
N ILE A 508 -22.87 44.19 -2.99
CA ILE A 508 -22.10 42.94 -2.94
C ILE A 508 -22.64 42.01 -4.03
N PRO A 509 -21.90 41.76 -5.11
CA PRO A 509 -22.26 40.77 -6.09
C PRO A 509 -22.00 39.36 -5.54
N GLU A 510 -22.71 38.36 -6.05
CA GLU A 510 -22.50 36.93 -5.73
C GLU A 510 -22.52 36.56 -4.22
N PHE A 511 -23.50 37.12 -3.49
CA PHE A 511 -23.67 36.85 -2.07
C PHE A 511 -24.49 35.56 -1.87
N THR A 512 -23.93 34.59 -1.12
CA THR A 512 -24.56 33.29 -0.85
C THR A 512 -25.90 33.45 -0.14
N GLY A 513 -26.96 32.86 -0.70
CA GLY A 513 -28.33 32.94 -0.22
C GLY A 513 -29.14 34.12 -0.78
N VAL A 514 -28.55 35.05 -1.52
CA VAL A 514 -29.25 36.18 -2.19
C VAL A 514 -29.07 36.11 -3.68
N SER A 515 -27.85 36.24 -4.19
CA SER A 515 -27.49 36.22 -5.61
C SER A 515 -26.60 35.03 -6.00
N ALA A 516 -26.10 34.26 -5.04
CA ALA A 516 -25.36 33.02 -5.26
C ALA A 516 -26.03 31.85 -4.50
N PRO A 517 -25.97 30.61 -5.03
CA PRO A 517 -26.63 29.45 -4.42
C PRO A 517 -25.94 29.02 -3.12
N TYR A 518 -26.72 28.34 -2.27
CA TYR A 518 -26.25 27.53 -1.17
C TYR A 518 -26.85 26.12 -1.31
N GLU A 519 -26.00 25.13 -1.44
CA GLU A 519 -26.38 23.71 -1.53
C GLU A 519 -26.34 23.10 -0.13
N ALA A 520 -27.51 22.90 0.46
CA ALA A 520 -27.61 22.29 1.80
C ALA A 520 -27.07 20.84 1.77
N PRO A 521 -26.28 20.41 2.79
CA PRO A 521 -25.81 19.03 2.87
C PRO A 521 -26.98 18.02 2.87
N VAL A 522 -26.87 16.98 2.05
CA VAL A 522 -27.89 15.93 1.94
C VAL A 522 -27.86 14.99 3.14
N SER A 523 -26.66 14.65 3.63
CA SER A 523 -26.45 13.70 4.72
C SER A 523 -25.31 14.14 5.65
N PRO A 524 -25.46 15.27 6.37
CA PRO A 524 -24.46 15.69 7.34
C PRO A 524 -24.44 14.76 8.55
N GLU A 525 -23.28 14.58 9.20
CA GLU A 525 -23.16 13.79 10.43
C GLU A 525 -23.90 14.44 11.61
N LEU A 526 -24.10 15.77 11.56
CA LEU A 526 -24.93 16.48 12.53
C LEU A 526 -25.69 17.62 11.86
N ARG A 527 -26.97 17.77 12.20
CA ARG A 527 -27.80 18.92 11.83
C ARG A 527 -28.23 19.71 13.07
N LEU A 528 -27.85 20.98 13.11
CA LEU A 528 -28.22 21.91 14.16
C LEU A 528 -29.38 22.79 13.66
N ALA A 529 -30.58 22.56 14.18
CA ALA A 529 -31.76 23.31 13.80
C ALA A 529 -31.81 24.71 14.47
N ALA A 530 -32.27 25.70 13.72
CA ALA A 530 -32.25 27.10 14.11
C ALA A 530 -33.42 27.53 15.04
N ASP A 531 -34.39 26.67 15.26
CA ASP A 531 -35.58 26.90 16.07
C ASP A 531 -35.31 26.73 17.58
N ARG A 532 -34.08 26.34 17.93
CA ARG A 532 -33.67 26.11 19.32
C ARG A 532 -32.84 27.27 19.88
N PRO A 533 -32.86 27.49 21.19
CA PRO A 533 -31.96 28.41 21.85
C PRO A 533 -30.48 28.10 21.53
N GLU A 534 -29.63 29.13 21.48
CA GLU A 534 -28.21 29.00 21.16
C GLU A 534 -27.50 27.96 22.05
N HIS A 535 -27.81 27.93 23.36
CA HIS A 535 -27.21 26.96 24.28
C HIS A 535 -27.53 25.50 23.94
N ASP A 536 -28.69 25.21 23.34
CA ASP A 536 -29.06 23.86 22.91
C ASP A 536 -28.22 23.41 21.71
N ALA A 537 -27.95 24.32 20.77
CA ALA A 537 -27.08 24.05 19.64
C ALA A 537 -25.63 23.79 20.09
N VAL A 538 -25.14 24.58 21.06
CA VAL A 538 -23.81 24.41 21.66
C VAL A 538 -23.72 23.08 22.41
N ASN A 539 -24.69 22.73 23.22
CA ASN A 539 -24.72 21.46 23.97
C ASN A 539 -24.78 20.26 23.01
N THR A 540 -25.58 20.36 21.95
CA THR A 540 -25.70 19.30 20.93
C THR A 540 -24.40 19.10 20.19
N LEU A 541 -23.72 20.18 19.76
CA LEU A 541 -22.43 20.11 19.10
C LEU A 541 -21.35 19.54 20.03
N THR A 542 -21.28 20.04 21.27
CA THR A 542 -20.31 19.59 22.27
C THR A 542 -20.47 18.09 22.56
N ALA A 543 -21.70 17.63 22.77
CA ALA A 543 -21.99 16.20 23.00
C ALA A 543 -21.63 15.33 21.80
N PHE A 544 -21.89 15.83 20.58
CA PHE A 544 -21.50 15.12 19.35
C PHE A 544 -19.97 15.01 19.25
N ILE A 545 -19.23 16.08 19.47
CA ILE A 545 -17.76 16.08 19.47
C ILE A 545 -17.23 15.10 20.51
N LEU A 546 -17.68 15.19 21.76
CA LEU A 546 -17.23 14.33 22.86
C LEU A 546 -17.42 12.84 22.54
N ARG A 547 -18.55 12.45 21.95
CA ARG A 547 -18.81 11.06 21.56
C ARG A 547 -17.80 10.52 20.56
N ILE A 548 -17.26 11.37 19.68
CA ILE A 548 -16.31 10.97 18.64
C ILE A 548 -14.88 10.96 19.19
N VAL A 549 -14.52 11.94 20.00
CA VAL A 549 -13.14 12.13 20.46
C VAL A 549 -12.81 11.39 21.76
N GLN A 550 -13.76 10.74 22.40
CA GLN A 550 -13.49 9.86 23.55
C GLN A 550 -12.51 8.75 23.14
N PRO A 551 -11.55 8.35 24.03
CA PRO A 551 -10.50 7.38 23.75
C PRO A 551 -10.99 6.02 23.29
#